data_f21b90b917a25d427b9b16dcffab21ad
#
_entry.id   f21b90b917a25d427b9b16dcffab21ad
#
_cell.length_a   1.000
_cell.length_b   1.000
_cell.length_c   1.000
_cell.angle_alpha   90.00
_cell.angle_beta   90.00
_cell.angle_gamma   90.00
#
_symmetry.space_group_name_H-M   'P 1'
#
loop_
_entity.id
_entity.type
_entity.pdbx_description
1 polymer ?
#
loop_
_entity_poly.entity_id
_entity_poly.type
_entity_poly.pdbx_seq_one_letter_code
_entity_poly.pdbx_strand_id
1 'polypeptide(L)'
;MRASGVPTTKAFQPIGDPISVSEFTDDVRRGLTKRGQKELYSKYLYDEVGSALFDAITVLPEYGLTRADARLLRKNSREIAKVLKRPPMVIELGSGSGTKTRWILSELASRAPVTYCPIDISESALHRCWRDLSQIDSVNIVPIADSYLSGLQQAVRLRPSGTPLFVLFLGSTIGNFDPDRAEEFLFDARQLLLPGDAFYLSTDLQKETSRMILAYADPAGVTAAFNLNLLARINRELGGDFDLSRFKHEARYNEREHRIEMHLRSLSNQTVTIGPDFKVSLRQRETIWTESSYKFRAEDIVQLAARTGFECEKQWIDEEWPFAQSLLRAVLK
;
A
#
# COMPACT_ATOMS: atom_id res chain seq x y z
N MET A 1 -36.30 -16.12 -7.57
CA MET A 1 -35.12 -15.23 -7.49
C MET A 1 -34.02 -16.01 -6.80
N ARG A 2 -32.99 -16.42 -7.53
CA ARG A 2 -31.84 -17.14 -6.96
C ARG A 2 -30.95 -16.11 -6.30
N ALA A 3 -30.70 -16.24 -4.99
CA ALA A 3 -29.68 -15.48 -4.31
C ALA A 3 -28.34 -15.78 -4.97
N SER A 4 -27.69 -14.77 -5.55
CA SER A 4 -26.31 -14.84 -6.00
C SER A 4 -25.42 -14.94 -4.77
N GLY A 5 -25.16 -16.17 -4.31
CA GLY A 5 -24.23 -16.43 -3.23
C GLY A 5 -22.82 -16.02 -3.65
N VAL A 6 -22.12 -15.26 -2.80
CA VAL A 6 -20.69 -15.00 -2.91
C VAL A 6 -19.98 -16.38 -2.97
N PRO A 7 -19.09 -16.63 -3.94
CA PRO A 7 -18.42 -17.93 -4.03
C PRO A 7 -17.58 -18.18 -2.77
N THR A 8 -17.84 -19.28 -2.09
CA THR A 8 -17.00 -19.78 -0.98
C THR A 8 -15.83 -20.54 -1.60
N THR A 9 -14.69 -19.89 -1.74
CA THR A 9 -13.50 -20.51 -2.32
C THR A 9 -12.77 -21.34 -1.25
N LYS A 10 -12.88 -22.65 -1.34
CA LYS A 10 -12.06 -23.61 -0.56
C LYS A 10 -10.60 -23.70 -1.06
N ALA A 11 -10.25 -23.03 -2.15
CA ALA A 11 -8.93 -22.97 -2.76
C ALA A 11 -8.58 -21.52 -3.09
N PHE A 12 -7.30 -21.19 -3.04
CA PHE A 12 -6.80 -19.87 -3.46
C PHE A 12 -6.99 -19.71 -4.99
N GLN A 13 -7.82 -18.77 -5.37
CA GLN A 13 -8.06 -18.38 -6.76
C GLN A 13 -8.30 -16.87 -6.78
N PRO A 14 -7.28 -16.05 -7.05
CA PRO A 14 -7.46 -14.60 -7.15
C PRO A 14 -8.23 -14.22 -8.42
N ILE A 15 -8.99 -13.14 -8.33
CA ILE A 15 -9.67 -12.51 -9.46
C ILE A 15 -8.76 -11.37 -9.94
N GLY A 16 -8.62 -11.18 -11.27
CA GLY A 16 -7.86 -10.08 -11.87
C GLY A 16 -6.59 -10.54 -12.58
N ASP A 17 -5.93 -9.58 -13.21
CA ASP A 17 -4.70 -9.77 -13.96
C ASP A 17 -3.53 -9.04 -13.31
N PRO A 18 -2.36 -9.68 -13.15
CA PRO A 18 -1.17 -9.02 -12.64
C PRO A 18 -0.64 -7.97 -13.62
N ILE A 19 0.27 -7.09 -13.14
CA ILE A 19 0.94 -6.07 -13.95
C ILE A 19 1.62 -6.75 -15.16
N SER A 20 1.31 -6.27 -16.36
CA SER A 20 1.90 -6.84 -17.58
C SER A 20 3.37 -6.42 -17.75
N VAL A 21 4.17 -7.31 -18.36
CA VAL A 21 5.57 -7.01 -18.71
C VAL A 21 5.67 -5.78 -19.65
N SER A 22 4.67 -5.59 -20.52
CA SER A 22 4.59 -4.43 -21.40
C SER A 22 4.46 -3.11 -20.61
N GLU A 23 3.55 -3.06 -19.64
CA GLU A 23 3.37 -1.88 -18.78
C GLU A 23 4.65 -1.58 -17.98
N PHE A 24 5.30 -2.62 -17.43
CA PHE A 24 6.56 -2.45 -16.72
C PHE A 24 7.66 -1.88 -17.61
N THR A 25 7.80 -2.39 -18.84
CA THR A 25 8.78 -1.92 -19.82
C THR A 25 8.56 -0.44 -20.15
N ASP A 26 7.32 -0.04 -20.42
CA ASP A 26 6.97 1.33 -20.79
C ASP A 26 7.21 2.31 -19.64
N ASP A 27 6.84 1.92 -18.42
CA ASP A 27 7.06 2.72 -17.22
C ASP A 27 8.55 2.88 -16.90
N VAL A 28 9.35 1.82 -17.01
CA VAL A 28 10.81 1.89 -16.84
C VAL A 28 11.45 2.81 -17.89
N ARG A 29 11.06 2.67 -19.15
CA ARG A 29 11.56 3.55 -20.23
C ARG A 29 11.20 5.00 -19.97
N ARG A 30 9.96 5.29 -19.63
CA ARG A 30 9.47 6.65 -19.32
C ARG A 30 10.22 7.26 -18.15
N GLY A 31 10.34 6.52 -17.04
CA GLY A 31 11.00 7.03 -15.83
C GLY A 31 12.49 7.28 -16.00
N LEU A 32 13.21 6.38 -16.67
CA LEU A 32 14.66 6.50 -16.88
C LEU A 32 15.05 7.50 -17.98
N THR A 33 14.13 7.89 -18.86
CA THR A 33 14.35 8.94 -19.87
C THR A 33 13.89 10.32 -19.42
N LYS A 34 13.25 10.42 -18.24
CA LYS A 34 12.78 11.69 -17.70
C LYS A 34 13.93 12.70 -17.57
N ARG A 35 13.74 13.91 -18.09
CA ARG A 35 14.71 15.00 -17.96
C ARG A 35 14.76 15.50 -16.51
N GLY A 36 15.95 15.77 -16.00
CA GLY A 36 16.18 16.17 -14.61
C GLY A 36 16.29 14.95 -13.70
N GLN A 37 15.29 14.69 -12.85
CA GLN A 37 15.30 13.56 -11.93
C GLN A 37 14.76 12.29 -12.62
N LYS A 38 15.61 11.28 -12.79
CA LYS A 38 15.16 9.93 -13.20
C LYS A 38 14.37 9.28 -12.08
N GLU A 39 13.38 8.48 -12.44
CA GLU A 39 12.52 7.80 -11.47
C GLU A 39 12.15 6.38 -11.91
N LEU A 40 11.77 5.57 -10.95
CA LEU A 40 11.14 4.26 -11.13
C LEU A 40 9.96 4.19 -10.16
N TYR A 41 8.83 3.67 -10.61
CA TYR A 41 7.61 3.70 -9.80
C TYR A 41 7.63 2.65 -8.68
N SER A 42 7.22 3.06 -7.49
CA SER A 42 7.26 2.24 -6.27
C SER A 42 6.43 0.95 -6.34
N LYS A 43 5.38 0.90 -7.17
CA LYS A 43 4.59 -0.33 -7.39
C LYS A 43 5.44 -1.53 -7.84
N TYR A 44 6.58 -1.26 -8.50
CA TYR A 44 7.48 -2.32 -8.97
C TYR A 44 8.47 -2.84 -7.92
N LEU A 45 8.50 -2.24 -6.73
CA LEU A 45 9.26 -2.75 -5.58
C LEU A 45 8.69 -4.08 -5.04
N TYR A 46 7.40 -4.37 -5.28
CA TYR A 46 6.65 -5.45 -4.64
C TYR A 46 6.50 -6.71 -5.51
N ASP A 47 7.59 -7.17 -6.16
CA ASP A 47 7.66 -8.54 -6.68
C ASP A 47 7.79 -9.54 -5.52
N GLU A 48 7.96 -10.84 -5.81
CA GLU A 48 8.07 -11.88 -4.77
C GLU A 48 9.22 -11.58 -3.79
N VAL A 49 10.39 -11.22 -4.30
CA VAL A 49 11.58 -10.89 -3.49
C VAL A 49 11.35 -9.59 -2.72
N GLY A 50 10.85 -8.56 -3.38
CA GLY A 50 10.55 -7.27 -2.75
C GLY A 50 9.50 -7.39 -1.66
N SER A 51 8.45 -8.17 -1.88
CA SER A 51 7.43 -8.45 -0.86
C SER A 51 8.02 -9.13 0.38
N ALA A 52 8.93 -10.10 0.20
CA ALA A 52 9.62 -10.75 1.32
C ALA A 52 10.56 -9.79 2.06
N LEU A 53 11.27 -8.91 1.33
CA LEU A 53 12.11 -7.87 1.93
C LEU A 53 11.27 -6.83 2.68
N PHE A 54 10.12 -6.45 2.14
CA PHE A 54 9.20 -5.55 2.83
C PHE A 54 8.64 -6.17 4.11
N ASP A 55 8.27 -7.46 4.09
CA ASP A 55 7.88 -8.18 5.32
C ASP A 55 8.99 -8.10 6.37
N ALA A 56 10.27 -8.26 5.97
CA ALA A 56 11.42 -8.11 6.87
C ALA A 56 11.56 -6.65 7.38
N ILE A 57 11.34 -5.63 6.54
CA ILE A 57 11.33 -4.21 6.96
C ILE A 57 10.28 -3.99 8.06
N THR A 58 9.08 -4.56 7.91
CA THR A 58 7.98 -4.34 8.85
C THR A 58 8.26 -4.77 10.29
N VAL A 59 9.25 -5.64 10.50
CA VAL A 59 9.65 -6.13 11.83
C VAL A 59 10.91 -5.46 12.37
N LEU A 60 11.56 -4.58 11.59
CA LEU A 60 12.75 -3.85 12.06
C LEU A 60 12.41 -2.90 13.22
N PRO A 61 13.30 -2.78 14.23
CA PRO A 61 13.12 -1.83 15.33
C PRO A 61 12.93 -0.38 14.87
N GLU A 62 13.60 0.02 13.80
CA GLU A 62 13.59 1.36 13.24
C GLU A 62 12.28 1.67 12.50
N TYR A 63 11.62 0.65 11.94
CA TYR A 63 10.38 0.83 11.15
C TYR A 63 9.14 0.76 12.04
N GLY A 64 8.86 1.84 12.78
CA GLY A 64 7.76 1.91 13.74
C GLY A 64 6.34 1.94 13.15
N LEU A 65 6.20 2.26 11.84
CA LEU A 65 4.91 2.43 11.17
C LEU A 65 3.99 1.20 11.34
N THR A 66 4.51 0.02 10.99
CA THR A 66 3.72 -1.23 11.06
C THR A 66 3.30 -1.55 12.49
N ARG A 67 4.18 -1.31 13.47
CA ARG A 67 3.85 -1.56 14.87
C ARG A 67 2.78 -0.60 15.40
N ALA A 68 2.85 0.69 15.02
CA ALA A 68 1.84 1.68 15.38
C ALA A 68 0.47 1.34 14.79
N ASP A 69 0.44 1.03 13.50
CA ASP A 69 -0.77 0.61 12.78
C ASP A 69 -1.39 -0.63 13.44
N ALA A 70 -0.58 -1.65 13.76
CA ALA A 70 -1.04 -2.85 14.44
C ALA A 70 -1.54 -2.59 15.87
N ARG A 71 -0.85 -1.72 16.67
CA ARG A 71 -1.28 -1.35 18.02
C ARG A 71 -2.65 -0.68 17.99
N LEU A 72 -2.85 0.27 17.07
CA LEU A 72 -4.12 0.97 16.92
C LEU A 72 -5.26 0.02 16.54
N LEU A 73 -5.05 -0.86 15.55
CA LEU A 73 -6.05 -1.86 15.16
C LEU A 73 -6.37 -2.79 16.33
N ARG A 74 -5.35 -3.31 17.01
CA ARG A 74 -5.55 -4.21 18.15
C ARG A 74 -6.30 -3.54 19.30
N LYS A 75 -5.95 -2.30 19.63
CA LYS A 75 -6.56 -1.52 20.71
C LYS A 75 -8.00 -1.15 20.41
N ASN A 76 -8.30 -0.78 19.15
CA ASN A 76 -9.55 -0.12 18.79
C ASN A 76 -10.51 -1.00 17.98
N SER A 77 -10.15 -2.26 17.61
CA SER A 77 -10.99 -3.16 16.80
C SER A 77 -12.44 -3.26 17.29
N ARG A 78 -12.64 -3.43 18.62
CA ARG A 78 -13.97 -3.49 19.22
C ARG A 78 -14.76 -2.20 19.06
N GLU A 79 -14.11 -1.06 19.20
CA GLU A 79 -14.74 0.25 19.03
C GLU A 79 -15.10 0.49 17.56
N ILE A 80 -14.17 0.21 16.64
CA ILE A 80 -14.39 0.31 15.19
C ILE A 80 -15.62 -0.53 14.80
N ALA A 81 -15.67 -1.79 15.24
CA ALA A 81 -16.79 -2.67 14.94
C ALA A 81 -18.15 -2.19 15.54
N LYS A 82 -18.13 -1.43 16.65
CA LYS A 82 -19.34 -0.79 17.20
C LYS A 82 -19.79 0.41 16.35
N VAL A 83 -18.86 1.23 15.90
CA VAL A 83 -19.16 2.41 15.08
C VAL A 83 -19.73 2.03 13.72
N LEU A 84 -19.35 0.87 13.16
CA LEU A 84 -19.87 0.36 11.89
C LEU A 84 -21.36 -0.03 11.93
N LYS A 85 -21.94 -0.21 13.11
CA LYS A 85 -23.36 -0.49 13.41
C LYS A 85 -23.94 -1.76 12.80
N ARG A 86 -23.61 -2.10 11.55
CA ARG A 86 -24.03 -3.30 10.81
C ARG A 86 -22.81 -4.07 10.31
N PRO A 87 -22.87 -5.42 10.22
CA PRO A 87 -21.80 -6.21 9.66
C PRO A 87 -21.51 -5.77 8.22
N PRO A 88 -20.29 -5.31 7.91
CA PRO A 88 -19.93 -4.89 6.56
C PRO A 88 -19.32 -6.04 5.75
N MET A 89 -19.30 -5.88 4.43
CA MET A 89 -18.30 -6.50 3.59
C MET A 89 -17.00 -5.69 3.70
N VAL A 90 -15.90 -6.35 4.00
CA VAL A 90 -14.58 -5.72 4.21
C VAL A 90 -13.76 -5.82 2.93
N ILE A 91 -13.19 -4.72 2.50
CA ILE A 91 -12.29 -4.64 1.33
C ILE A 91 -10.99 -4.03 1.81
N GLU A 92 -9.84 -4.57 1.46
CA GLU A 92 -8.55 -4.00 1.83
C GLU A 92 -7.68 -3.74 0.61
N LEU A 93 -7.26 -2.48 0.46
CA LEU A 93 -6.40 -2.02 -0.64
C LEU A 93 -4.94 -2.15 -0.23
N GLY A 94 -4.18 -2.99 -0.93
CA GLY A 94 -2.80 -3.31 -0.57
C GLY A 94 -2.73 -4.14 0.71
N SER A 95 -3.41 -5.29 0.71
CA SER A 95 -3.54 -6.12 1.91
C SER A 95 -2.20 -6.70 2.41
N GLY A 96 -1.22 -6.89 1.52
CA GLY A 96 -0.01 -7.60 1.85
C GLY A 96 -0.35 -8.98 2.41
N SER A 97 0.30 -9.38 3.51
CA SER A 97 0.02 -10.63 4.24
C SER A 97 -1.26 -10.60 5.09
N GLY A 98 -1.94 -9.46 5.24
CA GLY A 98 -3.15 -9.32 6.04
C GLY A 98 -2.95 -9.46 7.56
N THR A 99 -1.71 -9.55 8.03
CA THR A 99 -1.40 -9.85 9.44
C THR A 99 -2.03 -8.87 10.43
N LYS A 100 -2.11 -7.58 10.08
CA LYS A 100 -2.71 -6.54 10.92
C LYS A 100 -4.25 -6.61 10.91
N THR A 101 -4.82 -6.93 9.77
CA THR A 101 -6.26 -6.92 9.52
C THR A 101 -7.00 -8.00 10.30
N ARG A 102 -6.28 -9.04 10.73
CA ARG A 102 -6.85 -10.11 11.57
C ARG A 102 -7.59 -9.59 12.81
N TRP A 103 -7.11 -8.50 13.42
CA TRP A 103 -7.74 -7.97 14.64
C TRP A 103 -9.16 -7.46 14.38
N ILE A 104 -9.34 -6.72 13.28
CA ILE A 104 -10.66 -6.20 12.94
C ILE A 104 -11.56 -7.30 12.38
N LEU A 105 -11.02 -8.21 11.55
CA LEU A 105 -11.78 -9.35 11.00
C LEU A 105 -12.26 -10.27 12.11
N SER A 106 -11.42 -10.62 13.10
CA SER A 106 -11.83 -11.45 14.24
C SER A 106 -12.95 -10.80 15.05
N GLU A 107 -12.87 -9.49 15.31
CA GLU A 107 -13.91 -8.77 16.04
C GLU A 107 -15.23 -8.70 15.24
N LEU A 108 -15.17 -8.48 13.93
CA LEU A 108 -16.35 -8.47 13.09
C LEU A 108 -16.96 -9.87 12.95
N ALA A 109 -16.13 -10.90 12.73
CA ALA A 109 -16.55 -12.28 12.57
C ALA A 109 -17.19 -12.87 13.85
N SER A 110 -16.80 -12.37 15.03
CA SER A 110 -17.44 -12.75 16.29
C SER A 110 -18.92 -12.31 16.41
N ARG A 111 -19.36 -11.39 15.54
CA ARG A 111 -20.72 -10.84 15.56
C ARG A 111 -21.59 -11.37 14.42
N ALA A 112 -21.01 -11.60 13.25
CA ALA A 112 -21.70 -12.13 12.08
C ALA A 112 -20.67 -12.62 11.05
N PRO A 113 -21.05 -13.51 10.10
CA PRO A 113 -20.19 -13.88 8.98
C PRO A 113 -19.73 -12.66 8.19
N VAL A 114 -18.44 -12.61 7.84
CA VAL A 114 -17.79 -11.51 7.12
C VAL A 114 -17.27 -11.99 5.78
N THR A 115 -17.56 -11.26 4.71
CA THR A 115 -16.83 -11.38 3.44
C THR A 115 -15.69 -10.38 3.45
N TYR A 116 -14.47 -10.88 3.19
CA TYR A 116 -13.25 -10.10 3.11
C TYR A 116 -12.63 -10.20 1.71
N CYS A 117 -12.41 -9.06 1.07
CA CYS A 117 -11.80 -8.96 -0.25
C CYS A 117 -10.43 -8.26 -0.11
N PRO A 118 -9.34 -9.00 0.12
CA PRO A 118 -7.99 -8.45 0.02
C PRO A 118 -7.66 -8.17 -1.45
N ILE A 119 -7.13 -6.96 -1.71
CA ILE A 119 -6.67 -6.51 -3.02
C ILE A 119 -5.17 -6.26 -2.93
N ASP A 120 -4.39 -6.88 -3.80
CA ASP A 120 -2.95 -6.62 -3.91
C ASP A 120 -2.46 -6.96 -5.33
N ILE A 121 -1.41 -6.29 -5.78
CA ILE A 121 -0.76 -6.63 -7.07
C ILE A 121 0.15 -7.86 -6.95
N SER A 122 0.51 -8.24 -5.73
CA SER A 122 1.38 -9.38 -5.43
C SER A 122 0.53 -10.62 -5.11
N GLU A 123 0.42 -11.55 -6.06
CA GLU A 123 -0.27 -12.83 -5.83
C GLU A 123 0.32 -13.63 -4.68
N SER A 124 1.65 -13.57 -4.50
CA SER A 124 2.32 -14.24 -3.37
C SER A 124 1.91 -13.66 -2.02
N ALA A 125 1.70 -12.33 -1.94
CA ALA A 125 1.17 -11.67 -0.75
C ALA A 125 -0.29 -12.07 -0.48
N LEU A 126 -1.13 -12.07 -1.52
CA LEU A 126 -2.52 -12.55 -1.43
C LEU A 126 -2.62 -14.00 -0.99
N HIS A 127 -1.74 -14.87 -1.49
CA HIS A 127 -1.70 -16.27 -1.08
C HIS A 127 -1.35 -16.41 0.41
N ARG A 128 -0.36 -15.64 0.92
CA ARG A 128 -0.05 -15.60 2.35
C ARG A 128 -1.23 -15.07 3.17
N CYS A 129 -1.83 -13.98 2.73
CA CYS A 129 -3.02 -13.38 3.35
C CYS A 129 -4.17 -14.39 3.46
N TRP A 130 -4.49 -15.06 2.37
CA TRP A 130 -5.53 -16.09 2.33
C TRP A 130 -5.22 -17.23 3.29
N ARG A 131 -4.00 -17.79 3.25
CA ARG A 131 -3.57 -18.90 4.12
C ARG A 131 -3.70 -18.55 5.60
N ASP A 132 -3.23 -17.36 5.98
CA ASP A 132 -3.11 -16.96 7.38
C ASP A 132 -4.47 -16.49 7.97
N LEU A 133 -5.34 -15.92 7.14
CA LEU A 133 -6.64 -15.42 7.59
C LEU A 133 -7.78 -16.43 7.40
N SER A 134 -7.64 -17.46 6.55
CA SER A 134 -8.62 -18.54 6.41
C SER A 134 -8.78 -19.38 7.70
N GLN A 135 -7.90 -19.19 8.69
CA GLN A 135 -8.01 -19.80 10.01
C GLN A 135 -9.02 -19.06 10.93
N ILE A 136 -9.54 -17.91 10.50
CA ILE A 136 -10.56 -17.19 11.28
C ILE A 136 -11.94 -17.72 10.88
N ASP A 137 -12.62 -18.32 11.84
CA ASP A 137 -13.98 -18.82 11.63
C ASP A 137 -14.91 -17.69 11.16
N SER A 138 -15.87 -18.03 10.31
CA SER A 138 -16.88 -17.10 9.77
C SER A 138 -16.32 -15.96 8.89
N VAL A 139 -15.08 -16.06 8.42
CA VAL A 139 -14.53 -15.17 7.39
C VAL A 139 -14.47 -15.90 6.04
N ASN A 140 -15.17 -15.34 5.05
CA ASN A 140 -15.08 -15.78 3.65
C ASN A 140 -14.14 -14.86 2.90
N ILE A 141 -13.02 -15.37 2.37
CA ILE A 141 -11.98 -14.58 1.71
C ILE A 141 -12.10 -14.69 0.19
N VAL A 142 -12.20 -13.55 -0.48
CA VAL A 142 -12.25 -13.45 -1.96
C VAL A 142 -11.07 -12.57 -2.41
N PRO A 143 -9.89 -13.17 -2.69
CA PRO A 143 -8.71 -12.41 -3.08
C PRO A 143 -8.83 -11.83 -4.49
N ILE A 144 -8.34 -10.59 -4.68
CA ILE A 144 -8.37 -9.87 -5.96
C ILE A 144 -6.94 -9.41 -6.29
N ALA A 145 -6.37 -9.95 -7.38
CA ALA A 145 -5.04 -9.61 -7.87
C ALA A 145 -5.15 -8.45 -8.86
N ASP A 146 -5.13 -7.20 -8.37
CA ASP A 146 -5.29 -6.00 -9.21
C ASP A 146 -4.77 -4.75 -8.50
N SER A 147 -4.75 -3.63 -9.22
CA SER A 147 -4.50 -2.30 -8.67
C SER A 147 -5.64 -1.86 -7.74
N TYR A 148 -5.36 -0.85 -6.90
CA TYR A 148 -6.30 -0.43 -5.85
C TYR A 148 -7.70 -0.09 -6.35
N LEU A 149 -7.82 0.81 -7.35
CA LEU A 149 -9.12 1.27 -7.85
C LEU A 149 -9.82 0.22 -8.72
N SER A 150 -9.09 -0.47 -9.57
CA SER A 150 -9.64 -1.56 -10.39
C SER A 150 -10.13 -2.70 -9.50
N GLY A 151 -9.33 -3.13 -8.53
CA GLY A 151 -9.72 -4.14 -7.56
C GLY A 151 -10.90 -3.71 -6.68
N LEU A 152 -10.93 -2.43 -6.24
CA LEU A 152 -12.08 -1.88 -5.51
C LEU A 152 -13.35 -1.94 -6.36
N GLN A 153 -13.28 -1.56 -7.64
CA GLN A 153 -14.40 -1.65 -8.56
C GLN A 153 -14.91 -3.09 -8.72
N GLN A 154 -14.01 -4.05 -8.79
CA GLN A 154 -14.39 -5.48 -8.84
C GLN A 154 -15.04 -5.93 -7.52
N ALA A 155 -14.45 -5.58 -6.37
CA ALA A 155 -14.98 -5.93 -5.05
C ALA A 155 -16.37 -5.35 -4.81
N VAL A 156 -16.61 -4.10 -5.21
CA VAL A 156 -17.94 -3.45 -5.09
C VAL A 156 -19.03 -4.20 -5.83
N ARG A 157 -18.72 -4.83 -6.97
CA ARG A 157 -19.69 -5.68 -7.72
C ARG A 157 -20.08 -6.94 -6.98
N LEU A 158 -19.27 -7.41 -6.04
CA LEU A 158 -19.56 -8.57 -5.19
C LEU A 158 -20.43 -8.23 -3.97
N ARG A 159 -20.75 -6.95 -3.76
CA ARG A 159 -21.50 -6.46 -2.63
C ARG A 159 -22.89 -7.07 -2.54
N PRO A 160 -23.24 -7.79 -1.45
CA PRO A 160 -24.60 -8.23 -1.23
C PRO A 160 -25.56 -7.05 -1.04
N SER A 161 -26.81 -7.20 -1.52
CA SER A 161 -27.80 -6.14 -1.39
C SER A 161 -28.00 -5.68 0.07
N GLY A 162 -27.95 -4.37 0.29
CA GLY A 162 -28.13 -3.75 1.60
C GLY A 162 -26.94 -3.90 2.57
N THR A 163 -25.85 -4.53 2.17
CA THR A 163 -24.64 -4.68 3.00
C THR A 163 -23.77 -3.42 2.88
N PRO A 164 -23.36 -2.77 4.00
CA PRO A 164 -22.42 -1.67 3.95
C PRO A 164 -21.01 -2.15 3.57
N LEU A 165 -20.21 -1.27 2.95
CA LEU A 165 -18.80 -1.52 2.70
C LEU A 165 -17.94 -0.90 3.79
N PHE A 166 -16.87 -1.59 4.14
CA PHE A 166 -15.80 -1.10 4.98
C PHE A 166 -14.48 -1.30 4.23
N VAL A 167 -13.97 -0.21 3.64
CA VAL A 167 -12.73 -0.21 2.86
C VAL A 167 -11.57 0.14 3.78
N LEU A 168 -10.55 -0.68 3.80
CA LEU A 168 -9.31 -0.48 4.55
C LEU A 168 -8.20 -0.04 3.61
N PHE A 169 -7.47 1.00 3.95
CA PHE A 169 -6.24 1.42 3.29
C PHE A 169 -5.18 1.69 4.34
N LEU A 170 -4.45 0.64 4.70
CA LEU A 170 -3.57 0.57 5.86
C LEU A 170 -2.09 0.83 5.50
N GLY A 171 -1.24 0.92 6.53
CA GLY A 171 0.21 0.99 6.37
C GLY A 171 0.74 2.33 5.87
N SER A 172 -0.07 3.38 5.87
CA SER A 172 0.29 4.69 5.29
C SER A 172 0.60 4.65 3.78
N THR A 173 0.05 3.68 3.07
CA THR A 173 0.26 3.48 1.62
C THR A 173 -0.14 4.72 0.80
N ILE A 174 -1.13 5.49 1.26
CA ILE A 174 -1.50 6.77 0.64
C ILE A 174 -0.34 7.77 0.61
N GLY A 175 0.61 7.65 1.53
CA GLY A 175 1.82 8.47 1.55
C GLY A 175 2.79 8.22 0.38
N ASN A 176 2.57 7.15 -0.39
CA ASN A 176 3.36 6.90 -1.60
C ASN A 176 2.85 7.68 -2.82
N PHE A 177 1.72 8.35 -2.69
CA PHE A 177 1.17 9.22 -3.74
C PHE A 177 1.56 10.68 -3.51
N ASP A 178 1.81 11.42 -4.59
CA ASP A 178 1.87 12.87 -4.51
C ASP A 178 0.52 13.44 -4.04
N PRO A 179 0.47 14.61 -3.40
CA PRO A 179 -0.76 15.15 -2.79
C PRO A 179 -1.96 15.21 -3.72
N ASP A 180 -1.76 15.67 -4.97
CA ASP A 180 -2.84 15.75 -5.96
C ASP A 180 -3.35 14.35 -6.33
N ARG A 181 -2.45 13.37 -6.43
CA ARG A 181 -2.79 11.97 -6.71
C ARG A 181 -3.47 11.29 -5.53
N ALA A 182 -3.09 11.63 -4.31
CA ALA A 182 -3.76 11.14 -3.10
C ALA A 182 -5.20 11.66 -3.03
N GLU A 183 -5.42 12.93 -3.37
CA GLU A 183 -6.75 13.53 -3.43
C GLU A 183 -7.59 12.93 -4.56
N GLU A 184 -7.05 12.80 -5.76
CA GLU A 184 -7.69 12.12 -6.91
C GLU A 184 -8.09 10.68 -6.56
N PHE A 185 -7.16 9.93 -5.96
CA PHE A 185 -7.41 8.54 -5.55
C PHE A 185 -8.57 8.42 -4.55
N LEU A 186 -8.59 9.26 -3.51
CA LEU A 186 -9.69 9.23 -2.53
C LEU A 186 -11.01 9.69 -3.14
N PHE A 187 -10.98 10.67 -4.04
CA PHE A 187 -12.15 11.09 -4.78
C PHE A 187 -12.72 9.95 -5.62
N ASP A 188 -11.87 9.26 -6.40
CA ASP A 188 -12.28 8.14 -7.25
C ASP A 188 -12.79 6.96 -6.42
N ALA A 189 -12.10 6.62 -5.31
CA ALA A 189 -12.58 5.61 -4.39
C ALA A 189 -13.97 5.97 -3.82
N ARG A 190 -14.18 7.27 -3.49
CA ARG A 190 -15.47 7.77 -3.02
C ARG A 190 -16.60 7.60 -4.05
N GLN A 191 -16.31 7.72 -5.38
CA GLN A 191 -17.30 7.51 -6.43
C GLN A 191 -17.86 6.08 -6.47
N LEU A 192 -17.09 5.11 -5.99
CA LEU A 192 -17.48 3.69 -5.93
C LEU A 192 -18.30 3.34 -4.69
N LEU A 193 -18.38 4.25 -3.71
CA LEU A 193 -19.03 4.01 -2.42
C LEU A 193 -20.41 4.66 -2.36
N LEU A 194 -21.32 4.01 -1.63
CA LEU A 194 -22.63 4.57 -1.30
C LEU A 194 -22.56 5.42 -0.02
N PRO A 195 -23.45 6.41 0.13
CA PRO A 195 -23.57 7.13 1.39
C PRO A 195 -23.72 6.18 2.59
N GLY A 196 -22.92 6.40 3.63
CA GLY A 196 -22.87 5.56 4.81
C GLY A 196 -21.84 4.41 4.77
N ASP A 197 -21.24 4.11 3.61
CA ASP A 197 -20.06 3.24 3.57
C ASP A 197 -18.88 3.88 4.29
N ALA A 198 -17.97 3.07 4.80
CA ALA A 198 -16.82 3.52 5.57
C ALA A 198 -15.51 3.26 4.83
N PHE A 199 -14.59 4.24 4.91
CA PHE A 199 -13.22 4.12 4.45
C PHE A 199 -12.28 4.34 5.65
N TYR A 200 -11.38 3.40 5.91
CA TYR A 200 -10.47 3.42 7.05
C TYR A 200 -9.05 3.66 6.55
N LEU A 201 -8.55 4.84 6.82
CA LEU A 201 -7.29 5.33 6.30
C LEU A 201 -6.22 5.36 7.38
N SER A 202 -5.09 4.72 7.14
CA SER A 202 -3.90 4.81 8.00
C SER A 202 -2.87 5.78 7.42
N THR A 203 -2.30 6.65 8.24
CA THR A 203 -1.32 7.66 7.83
C THR A 203 -0.19 7.80 8.83
N ASP A 204 1.04 7.82 8.33
CA ASP A 204 2.23 8.13 9.12
C ASP A 204 2.33 9.64 9.32
N LEU A 205 2.41 10.07 10.58
CA LEU A 205 2.42 11.48 10.93
C LEU A 205 3.85 12.05 10.98
N GLN A 206 3.97 13.36 10.83
CA GLN A 206 5.22 14.10 11.02
C GLN A 206 5.77 13.86 12.41
N LYS A 207 7.07 13.64 12.49
CA LYS A 207 7.83 13.39 13.70
C LYS A 207 9.27 13.84 13.51
N GLU A 208 10.12 13.60 14.49
CA GLU A 208 11.54 13.93 14.40
C GLU A 208 12.19 13.36 13.12
N THR A 209 12.90 14.24 12.37
CA THR A 209 13.50 13.90 11.06
C THR A 209 14.45 12.71 11.13
N SER A 210 15.29 12.66 12.19
CA SER A 210 16.23 11.56 12.40
C SER A 210 15.52 10.21 12.48
N ARG A 211 14.38 10.16 13.16
CA ARG A 211 13.56 8.97 13.34
C ARG A 211 12.90 8.54 12.03
N MET A 212 12.44 9.53 11.24
CA MET A 212 11.87 9.26 9.93
C MET A 212 12.92 8.72 8.96
N ILE A 213 14.11 9.33 8.90
CA ILE A 213 15.19 8.87 8.02
C ILE A 213 15.63 7.47 8.41
N LEU A 214 15.80 7.19 9.71
CA LEU A 214 16.27 5.89 10.21
C LEU A 214 15.33 4.74 9.81
N ALA A 215 14.02 4.99 9.75
CA ALA A 215 13.03 4.01 9.32
C ALA A 215 13.21 3.57 7.85
N TYR A 216 13.84 4.41 7.01
CA TYR A 216 14.08 4.12 5.58
C TYR A 216 15.58 3.94 5.26
N ALA A 217 16.46 4.00 6.26
CA ALA A 217 17.90 3.82 6.15
C ALA A 217 18.41 2.98 7.33
N ASP A 218 17.77 1.83 7.55
CA ASP A 218 18.06 0.92 8.64
C ASP A 218 19.52 0.44 8.60
N PRO A 219 20.19 0.32 9.77
CA PRO A 219 21.59 -0.12 9.84
C PRO A 219 21.84 -1.54 9.35
N ALA A 220 20.81 -2.40 9.36
CA ALA A 220 20.89 -3.76 8.85
C ALA A 220 20.90 -3.82 7.32
N GLY A 221 20.53 -2.73 6.64
CA GLY A 221 20.53 -2.61 5.18
C GLY A 221 19.38 -3.35 4.48
N VAL A 222 18.33 -3.72 5.20
CA VAL A 222 17.18 -4.43 4.61
C VAL A 222 16.42 -3.50 3.64
N THR A 223 16.21 -2.22 4.02
CA THR A 223 15.60 -1.23 3.13
C THR A 223 16.46 -0.96 1.90
N ALA A 224 17.79 -0.96 2.07
CA ALA A 224 18.72 -0.83 0.93
C ALA A 224 18.58 -2.03 -0.03
N ALA A 225 18.49 -3.25 0.49
CA ALA A 225 18.26 -4.44 -0.32
C ALA A 225 16.91 -4.40 -1.05
N PHE A 226 15.85 -3.96 -0.36
CA PHE A 226 14.52 -3.74 -0.94
C PHE A 226 14.56 -2.76 -2.12
N ASN A 227 15.23 -1.62 -1.95
CA ASN A 227 15.34 -0.62 -2.99
C ASN A 227 16.17 -1.11 -4.19
N LEU A 228 17.31 -1.78 -3.93
CA LEU A 228 18.18 -2.35 -4.97
C LEU A 228 17.50 -3.49 -5.74
N ASN A 229 16.56 -4.22 -5.12
CA ASN A 229 15.80 -5.27 -5.78
C ASN A 229 15.03 -4.75 -7.01
N LEU A 230 14.67 -3.48 -7.04
CA LEU A 230 14.04 -2.88 -8.21
C LEU A 230 14.92 -2.96 -9.48
N LEU A 231 16.22 -2.69 -9.35
CA LEU A 231 17.18 -2.85 -10.45
C LEU A 231 17.41 -4.34 -10.77
N ALA A 232 17.47 -5.21 -9.75
CA ALA A 232 17.56 -6.65 -9.96
C ALA A 232 16.34 -7.19 -10.72
N ARG A 233 15.14 -6.68 -10.43
CA ARG A 233 13.91 -6.99 -11.15
C ARG A 233 13.97 -6.57 -12.61
N ILE A 234 14.45 -5.36 -12.91
CA ILE A 234 14.66 -4.89 -14.29
C ILE A 234 15.64 -5.81 -15.02
N ASN A 235 16.73 -6.20 -14.37
CA ASN A 235 17.69 -7.15 -14.96
C ASN A 235 17.01 -8.49 -15.30
N ARG A 236 16.27 -9.03 -14.37
CA ARG A 236 15.63 -10.35 -14.48
C ARG A 236 14.49 -10.37 -15.51
N GLU A 237 13.61 -9.37 -15.46
CA GLU A 237 12.34 -9.38 -16.21
C GLU A 237 12.43 -8.64 -17.55
N LEU A 238 13.32 -7.64 -17.66
CA LEU A 238 13.46 -6.82 -18.86
C LEU A 238 14.82 -6.97 -19.55
N GLY A 239 15.67 -7.91 -19.10
CA GLY A 239 16.99 -8.13 -19.68
C GLY A 239 17.93 -6.95 -19.49
N GLY A 240 17.89 -6.30 -18.33
CA GLY A 240 18.80 -5.23 -17.95
C GLY A 240 20.18 -5.75 -17.54
N ASP A 241 21.20 -4.86 -17.57
CA ASP A 241 22.57 -5.14 -17.14
C ASP A 241 23.04 -4.23 -15.99
N PHE A 242 22.13 -3.82 -15.11
CA PHE A 242 22.49 -3.04 -13.91
C PHE A 242 23.46 -3.84 -13.03
N ASP A 243 24.66 -3.30 -12.80
CA ASP A 243 25.58 -3.79 -11.76
C ASP A 243 25.16 -3.17 -10.41
N LEU A 244 24.50 -3.95 -9.57
CA LEU A 244 23.96 -3.48 -8.29
C LEU A 244 25.04 -2.95 -7.34
N SER A 245 26.27 -3.44 -7.43
CA SER A 245 27.41 -2.99 -6.61
C SER A 245 27.82 -1.54 -6.93
N ARG A 246 27.40 -1.02 -8.08
CA ARG A 246 27.65 0.36 -8.52
C ARG A 246 26.53 1.34 -8.13
N PHE A 247 25.59 0.89 -7.29
CA PHE A 247 24.52 1.72 -6.76
C PHE A 247 24.51 1.69 -5.23
N LYS A 248 24.10 2.80 -4.63
CA LYS A 248 23.90 2.92 -3.19
C LYS A 248 22.52 3.45 -2.90
N HIS A 249 21.81 2.78 -2.01
CA HIS A 249 20.57 3.28 -1.44
C HIS A 249 20.80 4.55 -0.63
N GLU A 250 19.89 5.52 -0.75
CA GLU A 250 19.91 6.78 -0.03
C GLU A 250 18.49 7.19 0.32
N ALA A 251 18.20 7.37 1.61
CA ALA A 251 16.97 7.96 2.11
C ALA A 251 17.19 9.44 2.44
N ARG A 252 16.27 10.29 2.02
CA ARG A 252 16.31 11.75 2.25
C ARG A 252 14.98 12.21 2.81
N TYR A 253 15.01 13.21 3.68
CA TYR A 253 13.81 13.92 4.07
C TYR A 253 13.72 15.24 3.30
N ASN A 254 12.64 15.40 2.55
CA ASN A 254 12.31 16.65 1.88
C ASN A 254 11.41 17.47 2.80
N GLU A 255 12.02 18.47 3.47
CA GLU A 255 11.31 19.32 4.45
C GLU A 255 10.19 20.15 3.83
N ARG A 256 10.35 20.58 2.58
CA ARG A 256 9.34 21.38 1.88
C ARG A 256 8.08 20.58 1.58
N GLU A 257 8.26 19.34 1.15
CA GLU A 257 7.18 18.45 0.73
C GLU A 257 6.73 17.51 1.87
N HIS A 258 7.39 17.58 3.03
CA HIS A 258 7.13 16.71 4.19
C HIS A 258 7.12 15.21 3.84
N ARG A 259 8.10 14.75 3.06
CA ARG A 259 8.19 13.35 2.66
C ARG A 259 9.60 12.77 2.81
N ILE A 260 9.68 11.48 3.07
CA ILE A 260 10.89 10.70 2.83
C ILE A 260 10.93 10.34 1.34
N GLU A 261 12.11 10.43 0.75
CA GLU A 261 12.40 10.01 -0.61
C GLU A 261 13.46 8.90 -0.58
N MET A 262 13.19 7.78 -1.26
CA MET A 262 14.20 6.76 -1.49
C MET A 262 14.82 6.94 -2.88
N HIS A 263 16.14 6.87 -2.92
CA HIS A 263 16.91 7.00 -4.14
C HIS A 263 17.92 5.86 -4.28
N LEU A 264 18.25 5.53 -5.53
CA LEU A 264 19.39 4.71 -5.90
C LEU A 264 20.44 5.61 -6.56
N ARG A 265 21.54 5.86 -5.85
CA ARG A 265 22.61 6.76 -6.30
C ARG A 265 23.68 5.98 -7.05
N SER A 266 24.00 6.39 -8.28
CA SER A 266 25.10 5.84 -9.06
C SER A 266 26.47 6.20 -8.45
N LEU A 267 27.33 5.23 -8.24
CA LEU A 267 28.67 5.40 -7.67
C LEU A 267 29.72 5.80 -8.70
N SER A 268 29.43 5.67 -10.00
CA SER A 268 30.32 6.00 -11.10
C SER A 268 29.54 6.48 -12.34
N ASN A 269 30.25 7.04 -13.31
CA ASN A 269 29.69 7.19 -14.66
C ASN A 269 29.49 5.81 -15.27
N GLN A 270 28.31 5.52 -15.76
CA GLN A 270 27.98 4.23 -16.34
C GLN A 270 26.86 4.34 -17.36
N THR A 271 26.81 3.40 -18.27
CA THR A 271 25.70 3.21 -19.20
C THR A 271 25.15 1.82 -18.97
N VAL A 272 23.85 1.73 -18.80
CA VAL A 272 23.10 0.49 -18.58
C VAL A 272 22.27 0.22 -19.82
N THR A 273 22.23 -1.03 -20.27
CA THR A 273 21.39 -1.49 -21.37
C THR A 273 20.21 -2.27 -20.78
N ILE A 274 19.01 -2.05 -21.29
CA ILE A 274 17.78 -2.76 -20.87
C ILE A 274 17.12 -3.31 -22.15
N GLY A 275 17.06 -4.63 -22.25
CA GLY A 275 16.61 -5.30 -23.47
C GLY A 275 17.53 -4.98 -24.66
N PRO A 276 17.01 -5.14 -25.91
CA PRO A 276 17.87 -5.04 -27.09
C PRO A 276 18.33 -3.62 -27.43
N ASP A 277 17.52 -2.59 -27.15
CA ASP A 277 17.70 -1.27 -27.77
C ASP A 277 17.71 -0.09 -26.79
N PHE A 278 17.39 -0.29 -25.52
CA PHE A 278 17.24 0.81 -24.59
C PHE A 278 18.50 1.01 -23.74
N LYS A 279 19.18 2.14 -23.90
CA LYS A 279 20.37 2.52 -23.13
C LYS A 279 20.10 3.74 -22.26
N VAL A 280 20.56 3.68 -21.01
CA VAL A 280 20.46 4.75 -20.02
C VAL A 280 21.85 5.10 -19.53
N SER A 281 22.26 6.35 -19.71
CA SER A 281 23.50 6.86 -19.12
C SER A 281 23.22 7.49 -17.76
N LEU A 282 24.06 7.16 -16.80
CA LEU A 282 24.02 7.68 -15.42
C LEU A 282 25.38 8.30 -15.11
N ARG A 283 25.38 9.52 -14.59
CA ARG A 283 26.59 10.17 -14.10
C ARG A 283 26.89 9.70 -12.68
N GLN A 284 28.14 9.80 -12.27
CA GLN A 284 28.49 9.62 -10.86
C GLN A 284 27.68 10.60 -9.99
N ARG A 285 27.10 10.09 -8.90
CA ARG A 285 26.19 10.80 -7.96
C ARG A 285 24.79 11.10 -8.51
N GLU A 286 24.50 10.81 -9.77
CA GLU A 286 23.13 10.88 -10.27
C GLU A 286 22.25 9.86 -9.55
N THR A 287 20.99 10.21 -9.30
CA THR A 287 20.07 9.36 -8.56
C THR A 287 18.87 8.97 -9.40
N ILE A 288 18.37 7.77 -9.14
CA ILE A 288 17.06 7.31 -9.60
C ILE A 288 16.14 7.37 -8.37
N TRP A 289 15.07 8.14 -8.45
CA TRP A 289 14.06 8.23 -7.40
C TRP A 289 13.13 7.02 -7.50
N THR A 290 12.93 6.31 -6.39
CA THR A 290 12.21 5.03 -6.40
C THR A 290 10.94 5.03 -5.55
N GLU A 291 10.87 5.85 -4.51
CA GLU A 291 9.69 5.92 -3.65
C GLU A 291 9.61 7.26 -2.93
N SER A 292 8.37 7.73 -2.74
CA SER A 292 8.01 8.77 -1.77
C SER A 292 7.28 8.16 -0.60
N SER A 293 7.43 8.77 0.58
CA SER A 293 6.57 8.50 1.73
C SER A 293 6.24 9.82 2.44
N TYR A 294 5.11 10.39 2.09
CA TYR A 294 4.59 11.63 2.68
C TYR A 294 4.22 11.43 4.15
N LYS A 295 4.47 12.44 4.95
CA LYS A 295 4.16 12.49 6.37
C LYS A 295 3.11 13.56 6.61
N PHE A 296 2.01 13.17 7.22
CA PHE A 296 0.82 13.99 7.38
C PHE A 296 0.77 14.65 8.76
N ARG A 297 -0.03 15.70 8.89
CA ARG A 297 -0.60 16.11 10.18
C ARG A 297 -2.00 15.52 10.29
N ALA A 298 -2.47 15.29 11.51
CA ALA A 298 -3.79 14.69 11.73
C ALA A 298 -4.92 15.53 11.08
N GLU A 299 -4.77 16.86 11.13
CA GLU A 299 -5.70 17.82 10.54
C GLU A 299 -5.74 17.76 9.00
N ASP A 300 -4.60 17.48 8.36
CA ASP A 300 -4.51 17.39 6.89
C ASP A 300 -5.42 16.27 6.37
N ILE A 301 -5.55 15.18 7.12
CA ILE A 301 -6.41 14.04 6.76
C ILE A 301 -7.91 14.42 6.86
N VAL A 302 -8.29 15.19 7.87
CA VAL A 302 -9.66 15.68 8.01
C VAL A 302 -10.05 16.57 6.83
N GLN A 303 -9.14 17.47 6.44
CA GLN A 303 -9.34 18.36 5.29
C GLN A 303 -9.38 17.59 3.97
N LEU A 304 -8.48 16.64 3.78
CA LEU A 304 -8.44 15.78 2.58
C LEU A 304 -9.74 14.97 2.45
N ALA A 305 -10.22 14.40 3.54
CA ALA A 305 -11.49 13.69 3.59
C ALA A 305 -12.66 14.58 3.14
N ALA A 306 -12.76 15.79 3.68
CA ALA A 306 -13.82 16.74 3.35
C ALA A 306 -13.81 17.12 1.85
N ARG A 307 -12.62 17.38 1.27
CA ARG A 307 -12.50 17.71 -0.15
C ARG A 307 -12.87 16.55 -1.08
N THR A 308 -12.73 15.31 -0.60
CA THR A 308 -12.97 14.10 -1.41
C THR A 308 -14.35 13.45 -1.18
N GLY A 309 -15.24 14.13 -0.42
CA GLY A 309 -16.62 13.67 -0.18
C GLY A 309 -16.76 12.67 0.96
N PHE A 310 -15.84 12.72 1.92
CA PHE A 310 -15.93 11.99 3.17
C PHE A 310 -16.03 12.94 4.37
N GLU A 311 -16.64 12.46 5.44
CA GLU A 311 -16.58 13.06 6.77
C GLU A 311 -15.65 12.22 7.64
N CYS A 312 -14.68 12.84 8.31
CA CYS A 312 -13.85 12.16 9.28
C CYS A 312 -14.65 11.98 10.59
N GLU A 313 -15.23 10.81 10.77
CA GLU A 313 -16.07 10.49 11.94
C GLU A 313 -15.23 10.31 13.20
N LYS A 314 -14.04 9.76 13.07
CA LYS A 314 -13.13 9.54 14.20
C LYS A 314 -11.69 9.33 13.77
N GLN A 315 -10.75 9.77 14.62
CA GLN A 315 -9.34 9.47 14.51
C GLN A 315 -8.80 8.83 15.78
N TRP A 316 -7.90 7.88 15.64
CA TRP A 316 -7.09 7.29 16.70
C TRP A 316 -5.63 7.54 16.37
N ILE A 317 -4.88 8.06 17.35
CA ILE A 317 -3.47 8.42 17.19
C ILE A 317 -2.63 7.55 18.12
N ASP A 318 -1.53 7.00 17.58
CA ASP A 318 -0.50 6.31 18.34
C ASP A 318 0.55 7.35 18.78
N GLU A 319 0.78 7.43 20.09
CA GLU A 319 1.70 8.42 20.67
C GLU A 319 3.16 7.94 20.67
N GLU A 320 3.39 6.64 20.71
CA GLU A 320 4.74 6.06 20.71
C GLU A 320 5.42 6.26 19.35
N TRP A 321 4.69 6.03 18.27
CA TRP A 321 5.08 6.37 16.91
C TRP A 321 3.96 7.20 16.31
N PRO A 322 4.08 8.54 16.25
CA PRO A 322 3.03 9.39 15.70
C PRO A 322 2.46 8.84 14.40
N PHE A 323 1.26 8.27 14.48
CA PHE A 323 0.58 7.55 13.40
C PHE A 323 -0.92 7.67 13.63
N ALA A 324 -1.70 7.93 12.60
CA ALA A 324 -3.14 8.07 12.70
C ALA A 324 -3.89 7.00 11.94
N GLN A 325 -4.98 6.53 12.50
CA GLN A 325 -6.01 5.77 11.81
C GLN A 325 -7.30 6.59 11.83
N SER A 326 -7.87 6.84 10.66
CA SER A 326 -9.04 7.71 10.48
C SER A 326 -10.19 6.93 9.89
N LEU A 327 -11.34 6.93 10.56
CA LEU A 327 -12.59 6.41 10.04
C LEU A 327 -13.31 7.51 9.28
N LEU A 328 -13.39 7.36 7.99
CA LEU A 328 -14.03 8.28 7.06
C LEU A 328 -15.39 7.71 6.63
N ARG A 329 -16.43 8.52 6.71
CA ARG A 329 -17.78 8.15 6.28
C ARG A 329 -18.08 8.79 4.93
N ALA A 330 -18.51 8.00 3.96
CA ALA A 330 -19.00 8.51 2.69
C ALA A 330 -20.29 9.30 2.93
N VAL A 331 -20.29 10.62 2.65
CA VAL A 331 -21.45 11.51 2.83
C VAL A 331 -22.28 11.64 1.55
N LEU A 332 -23.53 12.09 1.68
CA LEU A 332 -24.35 12.46 0.52
C LEU A 332 -23.64 13.59 -0.26
N LYS A 333 -23.65 13.49 -1.60
CA LYS A 333 -23.17 14.57 -2.47
C LYS A 333 -24.16 15.70 -2.47
#